data_cee00e83f493d22a73b6a085f7ed7e83
#
_entry.id   cee00e83f493d22a73b6a085f7ed7e83
#
_cell.length_a   1.000
_cell.length_b   1.000
_cell.length_c   1.000
_cell.angle_alpha   90.00
_cell.angle_beta   90.00
_cell.angle_gamma   90.00
#
_symmetry.space_group_name_H-M   'P 1'
#
loop_
_entity.id
_entity.type
_entity.pdbx_description
1 polymer ?
#
loop_
_entity_poly.entity_id
_entity_poly.type
_entity_poly.pdbx_seq_one_letter_code
_entity_poly.pdbx_strand_id
1 'polypeptide(L)' 'MSAADYVLNEERSSFALCRPPGHHAGKDYAGGYCFINNAAVAAHFLSAHGRVALLDVDYHCGNGTQDIFYHREDVLS' A
#
# COMPACT_ATOMS: atom_id res chain seq x y z
N MET A 1 7.59 2.75 5.82
CA MET A 1 7.56 1.69 6.85
C MET A 1 7.46 2.21 8.29
N SER A 2 8.05 3.35 8.59
CA SER A 2 7.96 3.92 9.94
C SER A 2 6.53 4.15 10.42
N ALA A 3 5.65 4.64 9.53
CA ALA A 3 4.25 4.89 9.89
C ALA A 3 3.51 3.59 10.22
N ALA A 4 3.73 2.52 9.42
CA ALA A 4 3.10 1.23 9.65
C ALA A 4 3.60 0.60 10.95
N ASP A 5 4.90 0.69 11.20
CA ASP A 5 5.52 0.18 12.41
C ASP A 5 4.99 0.90 13.67
N TYR A 6 4.83 2.21 13.57
CA TYR A 6 4.25 3.01 14.65
C TYR A 6 2.84 2.55 15.01
N VAL A 7 2.00 2.33 14.00
CA VAL A 7 0.62 1.88 14.21
C VAL A 7 0.58 0.53 14.92
N LEU A 8 1.44 -0.41 14.51
CA LEU A 8 1.50 -1.73 15.14
C LEU A 8 1.90 -1.64 16.61
N ASN A 9 2.86 -0.78 16.93
CA ASN A 9 3.40 -0.70 18.28
C ASN A 9 2.55 0.14 19.23
N GLU A 10 1.94 1.21 18.72
CA GLU A 10 1.21 2.19 19.52
C GLU A 10 -0.31 2.06 19.45
N GLU A 11 -0.82 1.19 18.56
CA GLU A 11 -2.27 0.98 18.34
C GLU A 11 -3.01 2.28 18.03
N ARG A 12 -2.36 3.16 17.23
CA ARG A 12 -2.90 4.45 16.86
C ARG A 12 -2.86 4.60 15.35
N SER A 13 -3.31 5.75 14.86
CA SER A 13 -3.18 6.10 13.46
C SER A 13 -1.90 6.89 13.21
N SER A 14 -1.43 6.86 11.97
CA SER A 14 -0.29 7.64 11.55
C SER A 14 -0.48 8.11 10.12
N PHE A 15 0.30 9.08 9.71
CA PHE A 15 0.24 9.68 8.39
C PHE A 15 1.64 9.79 7.82
N ALA A 16 1.86 9.20 6.65
CA ALA A 16 3.13 9.29 5.94
C ALA A 16 2.97 10.22 4.75
N LEU A 17 3.65 11.37 4.81
CA LEU A 17 3.64 12.35 3.74
C LEU A 17 4.76 12.01 2.75
N CYS A 18 4.43 11.17 1.78
CA CYS A 18 5.40 10.60 0.86
C CYS A 18 5.16 11.00 -0.59
N ARG A 19 6.21 10.93 -1.37
CA ARG A 19 6.16 11.08 -2.82
C ARG A 19 7.24 10.18 -3.44
N PRO A 20 7.09 9.75 -4.67
CA PRO A 20 5.90 9.89 -5.53
C PRO A 20 4.71 9.06 -5.04
N PRO A 21 3.53 9.13 -5.71
CA PRO A 21 2.29 8.51 -5.21
C PRO A 21 2.38 6.99 -4.97
N GLY A 22 2.82 6.24 -5.95
CA GLY A 22 3.09 4.81 -5.80
C GLY A 22 2.04 3.85 -6.36
N HIS A 23 0.76 4.22 -6.42
CA HIS A 23 -0.32 3.28 -6.72
C HIS A 23 -0.37 2.77 -8.16
N HIS A 24 0.39 3.35 -9.07
CA HIS A 24 0.53 2.83 -10.44
C HIS A 24 1.72 1.88 -10.61
N ALA A 25 2.55 1.73 -9.59
CA ALA A 25 3.68 0.82 -9.64
C ALA A 25 3.24 -0.59 -9.26
N GLY A 26 3.53 -1.56 -10.12
CA GLY A 26 3.27 -2.95 -9.86
C GLY A 26 4.47 -3.64 -9.24
N LYS A 27 4.40 -4.96 -9.16
CA LYS A 27 5.44 -5.78 -8.56
C LYS A 27 6.77 -5.67 -9.34
N ASP A 28 6.68 -5.54 -10.65
CA ASP A 28 7.84 -5.54 -11.54
C ASP A 28 7.77 -4.46 -12.62
N TYR A 29 6.96 -3.43 -12.42
CA TYR A 29 6.86 -2.32 -13.37
C TYR A 29 6.58 -1.01 -12.66
N ALA A 30 6.88 0.08 -13.35
CA ALA A 30 6.63 1.45 -12.90
C ALA A 30 5.77 2.17 -13.95
N GLY A 31 5.07 3.20 -13.53
CA GLY A 31 4.25 4.01 -14.43
C GLY A 31 3.54 5.12 -13.67
N GLY A 32 2.92 6.05 -14.39
CA GLY A 32 2.16 7.15 -13.79
C GLY A 32 2.93 7.93 -12.74
N TYR A 33 4.22 8.15 -12.95
CA TYR A 33 5.14 8.80 -12.00
C TYR A 33 5.37 7.99 -10.72
N CYS A 34 5.02 6.70 -10.72
CA CYS A 34 5.19 5.83 -9.56
C CYS A 34 6.34 4.85 -9.82
N PHE A 35 7.24 4.71 -8.88
CA PHE A 35 8.38 3.78 -8.96
C PHE A 35 8.27 2.66 -7.94
N ILE A 36 7.85 2.98 -6.73
CA ILE A 36 7.62 2.03 -5.66
C ILE A 36 6.20 2.25 -5.15
N ASN A 37 5.44 1.17 -5.00
CA ASN A 37 4.09 1.24 -4.47
C ASN A 37 4.15 1.26 -2.94
N ASN A 38 4.28 2.44 -2.37
CA ASN A 38 4.46 2.63 -0.93
C ASN A 38 3.31 2.03 -0.11
N ALA A 39 2.08 2.23 -0.56
CA ALA A 39 0.90 1.70 0.14
C ALA A 39 0.91 0.17 0.10
N ALA A 40 1.27 -0.43 -1.03
CA ALA A 40 1.35 -1.89 -1.15
C ALA A 40 2.44 -2.46 -0.26
N VAL A 41 3.59 -1.79 -0.15
CA VAL A 41 4.67 -2.22 0.74
C VAL A 41 4.18 -2.21 2.18
N ALA A 42 3.50 -1.14 2.61
CA ALA A 42 2.95 -1.05 3.96
C ALA A 42 1.89 -2.13 4.20
N ALA A 43 0.98 -2.35 3.24
CA ALA A 43 -0.06 -3.37 3.35
C ALA A 43 0.55 -4.77 3.46
N HIS A 44 1.57 -5.06 2.66
CA HIS A 44 2.25 -6.35 2.72
C HIS A 44 2.93 -6.54 4.09
N PHE A 45 3.59 -5.52 4.60
CA PHE A 45 4.19 -5.55 5.94
C PHE A 45 3.14 -5.83 7.02
N LEU A 46 2.02 -5.11 6.96
CA LEU A 46 0.95 -5.26 7.96
C LEU A 46 0.22 -6.60 7.84
N SER A 47 0.18 -7.20 6.66
CA SER A 47 -0.52 -8.48 6.42
C SER A 47 0.04 -9.63 7.25
N ALA A 48 1.28 -9.54 7.70
CA ALA A 48 1.86 -10.53 8.62
C ALA A 48 1.20 -10.50 10.01
N HIS A 49 0.50 -9.44 10.34
CA HIS A 49 -0.12 -9.22 11.66
C HIS A 49 -1.66 -9.28 11.62
N GLY A 50 -2.25 -9.44 10.46
CA GLY A 50 -3.69 -9.51 10.32
C GLY A 50 -4.13 -9.21 8.89
N ARG A 51 -5.44 -9.22 8.67
CA ARG A 51 -6.01 -8.84 7.38
C ARG A 51 -5.91 -7.33 7.20
N VAL A 52 -5.66 -6.90 5.97
CA VAL A 52 -5.47 -5.49 5.64
C VAL A 52 -6.48 -5.06 4.60
N ALA A 53 -7.09 -3.90 4.81
CA ALA A 53 -7.90 -3.23 3.79
C ALA A 53 -7.16 -1.98 3.33
N LEU A 54 -7.05 -1.81 2.02
CA LEU A 54 -6.35 -0.69 1.41
C LEU A 54 -7.37 0.13 0.61
N LEU A 55 -7.71 1.31 1.11
CA LEU A 55 -8.65 2.20 0.46
C LEU A 55 -7.90 3.30 -0.28
N ASP A 56 -8.06 3.33 -1.59
CA ASP A 56 -7.44 4.32 -2.45
C ASP A 56 -8.53 5.29 -2.94
N VAL A 57 -8.42 6.54 -2.53
CA VAL A 57 -9.42 7.57 -2.87
C VAL A 57 -8.91 8.52 -3.97
N ASP A 58 -7.84 8.16 -4.63
CA ASP A 58 -7.31 8.95 -5.73
C ASP A 58 -8.28 8.95 -6.92
N TYR A 59 -8.22 9.99 -7.73
CA TYR A 59 -9.03 10.11 -8.93
C TYR A 59 -8.72 9.02 -9.95
N HIS A 60 -7.45 8.60 -10.05
CA HIS A 60 -7.04 7.55 -10.98
C HIS A 60 -7.01 6.19 -10.28
N CYS A 61 -7.32 5.14 -11.04
CA CYS A 61 -7.31 3.78 -10.52
C CYS A 61 -5.90 3.36 -10.10
N GLY A 62 -5.79 2.75 -8.93
CA GLY A 62 -4.53 2.21 -8.42
C GLY A 62 -4.21 0.84 -9.01
N ASN A 63 -3.95 0.81 -10.32
CA ASN A 63 -3.74 -0.45 -11.05
C ASN A 63 -2.58 -1.29 -10.52
N GLY A 64 -1.51 -0.64 -10.06
CA GLY A 64 -0.36 -1.37 -9.50
C GLY A 64 -0.74 -2.12 -8.23
N THR A 65 -1.46 -1.46 -7.34
CA THR A 65 -1.95 -2.07 -6.11
C THR A 65 -2.88 -3.25 -6.39
N GLN A 66 -3.80 -3.09 -7.33
CA GLN A 66 -4.71 -4.17 -7.73
C GLN A 66 -3.96 -5.38 -8.26
N ASP A 67 -2.96 -5.16 -9.09
CA ASP A 67 -2.15 -6.25 -9.66
C ASP A 67 -1.37 -6.99 -8.59
N ILE A 68 -0.76 -6.26 -7.65
CA ILE A 68 0.05 -6.86 -6.58
C ILE A 68 -0.79 -7.82 -5.73
N PHE A 69 -2.01 -7.41 -5.38
CA PHE A 69 -2.84 -8.17 -4.44
C PHE A 69 -3.97 -8.95 -5.09
N TYR A 70 -3.97 -9.08 -6.42
CA TYR A 70 -5.08 -9.68 -7.16
C TYR A 70 -5.46 -11.07 -6.66
N HIS A 71 -4.49 -11.90 -6.35
CA HIS A 71 -4.71 -13.27 -5.88
C HIS A 71 -4.57 -13.42 -4.36
N ARG A 72 -4.54 -12.32 -3.62
CA ARG A 72 -4.35 -12.35 -2.17
C ARG A 72 -5.68 -12.15 -1.45
N GLU A 73 -5.95 -13.01 -0.48
CA GLU A 73 -7.16 -12.94 0.35
C GLU A 73 -6.94 -12.12 1.62
N ASP A 74 -5.70 -11.90 2.01
CA ASP A 74 -5.33 -11.21 3.24
C ASP A 74 -5.26 -9.69 3.08
N VAL A 75 -5.31 -9.19 1.84
CA VAL A 75 -5.32 -7.77 1.55
C VAL A 75 -6.48 -7.46 0.62
N LEU A 76 -7.39 -6.63 1.08
CA LEU A 76 -8.51 -6.12 0.29
C LEU A 76 -8.14 -4.72 -0.22
N SER A 77 -8.18 -4.55 -1.51
CA SER A 77 -7.92 -3.24 -2.11
C SER A 77 -9.05 -2.78 -3.01
#